data_87cf3d777024b7fe76793593e7dd2791
#
_entry.id   87cf3d777024b7fe76793593e7dd2791
#
_cell.length_a   1.000
_cell.length_b   1.000
_cell.length_c   1.000
_cell.angle_alpha   90.00
_cell.angle_beta   90.00
_cell.angle_gamma   90.00
#
_symmetry.space_group_name_H-M   'P 1'
#
loop_
_entity.id
_entity.type
_entity.pdbx_description
1 polymer ?
#
loop_
_entity_poly.entity_id
_entity_poly.type
_entity_poly.pdbx_seq_one_letter_code
_entity_poly.pdbx_strand_id
1 'polypeptide(L)'
;KEGMYVQKGQSVFTVFNPDRAWAILNIYGDNQSLIKTGNTVRVVPETAPGKDFRAVIDFIEPFYRKESKTLTARVYFNNSTLKIPIGSQVKATVFGNTKEAYWLPKEAVVSLGMDKVVLQRTDGGFKAVKVSTGIIHEKHIQLLSGLTTKDSVAANAQFLMDSESFIKVKQ
;
A
#
# COMPACT_ATOMS: atom_id res chain seq x y z
N LYS A 1 -30.70 -28.54 -22.16
CA LYS A 1 -31.12 -29.08 -23.47
C LYS A 1 -32.48 -29.76 -23.28
N GLU A 2 -33.38 -29.60 -24.23
CA GLU A 2 -34.65 -30.33 -24.23
C GLU A 2 -34.40 -31.82 -24.15
N GLY A 3 -35.22 -32.55 -23.32
CA GLY A 3 -35.10 -34.00 -23.14
C GLY A 3 -34.08 -34.44 -22.09
N MET A 4 -33.47 -33.53 -21.33
CA MET A 4 -32.55 -33.91 -20.25
C MET A 4 -33.36 -34.34 -19.00
N TYR A 5 -33.04 -35.53 -18.49
CA TYR A 5 -33.63 -36.02 -17.23
C TYR A 5 -33.05 -35.24 -16.05
N VAL A 6 -33.93 -34.71 -15.17
CA VAL A 6 -33.52 -33.94 -13.98
C VAL A 6 -33.85 -34.75 -12.74
N GLN A 7 -32.85 -34.96 -11.89
CA GLN A 7 -33.03 -35.67 -10.62
C GLN A 7 -33.54 -34.72 -9.53
N LYS A 8 -34.25 -35.27 -8.54
CA LYS A 8 -34.70 -34.50 -7.37
C LYS A 8 -33.51 -33.91 -6.63
N GLY A 9 -33.47 -32.56 -6.43
CA GLY A 9 -32.38 -31.83 -5.80
C GLY A 9 -31.29 -31.37 -6.75
N GLN A 10 -31.37 -31.68 -8.04
CA GLN A 10 -30.43 -31.18 -9.04
C GLN A 10 -30.70 -29.70 -9.33
N SER A 11 -29.65 -28.88 -9.28
CA SER A 11 -29.73 -27.48 -9.70
C SER A 11 -29.89 -27.40 -11.22
N VAL A 12 -30.95 -26.80 -11.67
CA VAL A 12 -31.29 -26.67 -13.10
C VAL A 12 -30.77 -25.39 -13.70
N PHE A 13 -30.80 -24.29 -12.93
CA PHE A 13 -30.28 -23.00 -13.32
C PHE A 13 -29.90 -22.19 -12.07
N THR A 14 -29.01 -21.22 -12.26
CA THR A 14 -28.60 -20.29 -11.21
C THR A 14 -28.99 -18.89 -11.63
N VAL A 15 -29.64 -18.15 -10.73
CA VAL A 15 -30.04 -16.76 -10.96
C VAL A 15 -29.07 -15.86 -10.25
N PHE A 16 -28.53 -14.88 -10.97
CA PHE A 16 -27.66 -13.86 -10.41
C PHE A 16 -28.38 -12.51 -10.40
N ASN A 17 -28.16 -11.73 -9.34
CA ASN A 17 -28.52 -10.33 -9.34
C ASN A 17 -27.24 -9.50 -9.60
N PRO A 18 -27.03 -9.00 -10.82
CA PRO A 18 -25.82 -8.25 -11.17
C PRO A 18 -25.80 -6.82 -10.62
N ASP A 19 -26.91 -6.31 -10.10
CA ASP A 19 -27.02 -4.93 -9.63
C ASP A 19 -26.34 -4.73 -8.27
N ARG A 20 -26.18 -5.79 -7.50
CA ARG A 20 -25.40 -5.80 -6.25
C ARG A 20 -24.16 -6.66 -6.45
N ALA A 21 -23.01 -6.02 -6.42
CA ALA A 21 -21.75 -6.69 -6.64
C ALA A 21 -20.72 -6.29 -5.55
N TRP A 22 -19.65 -7.05 -5.45
CA TRP A 22 -18.51 -6.69 -4.63
C TRP A 22 -17.21 -6.96 -5.39
N ALA A 23 -16.23 -6.09 -5.17
CA ALA A 23 -14.87 -6.32 -5.59
C ALA A 23 -14.12 -7.09 -4.51
N ILE A 24 -13.36 -8.10 -4.92
CA ILE A 24 -12.46 -8.87 -4.04
C ILE A 24 -11.06 -8.31 -4.22
N LEU A 25 -10.47 -7.80 -3.15
CA LEU A 25 -9.13 -7.24 -3.13
C LEU A 25 -8.19 -8.15 -2.35
N ASN A 26 -7.08 -8.53 -2.96
CA ASN A 26 -6.04 -9.31 -2.30
C ASN A 26 -5.00 -8.36 -1.67
N ILE A 27 -4.84 -8.42 -0.36
CA ILE A 27 -3.94 -7.59 0.43
C ILE A 27 -2.69 -8.41 0.75
N TYR A 28 -1.56 -8.00 0.22
CA TYR A 28 -0.26 -8.63 0.47
C TYR A 28 0.34 -8.19 1.81
N GLY A 29 1.23 -9.01 2.36
CA GLY A 29 1.76 -8.90 3.72
C GLY A 29 2.25 -7.51 4.12
N ASP A 30 3.01 -6.86 3.25
CA ASP A 30 3.62 -5.55 3.50
C ASP A 30 2.59 -4.41 3.72
N ASN A 31 1.39 -4.57 3.19
CA ASN A 31 0.34 -3.55 3.22
C ASN A 31 -0.76 -3.82 4.26
N GLN A 32 -0.72 -4.96 4.94
CA GLN A 32 -1.82 -5.38 5.83
C GLN A 32 -2.04 -4.44 7.00
N SER A 33 -0.97 -3.91 7.60
CA SER A 33 -1.06 -2.97 8.72
C SER A 33 -1.67 -1.62 8.35
N LEU A 34 -1.64 -1.26 7.07
CA LEU A 34 -2.11 0.02 6.53
C LEU A 34 -3.58 -0.02 6.13
N ILE A 35 -4.11 -1.21 5.84
CA ILE A 35 -5.44 -1.39 5.29
C ILE A 35 -6.41 -1.82 6.39
N LYS A 36 -7.50 -1.06 6.54
CA LYS A 36 -8.54 -1.28 7.56
C LYS A 36 -9.91 -1.18 6.93
N THR A 37 -10.89 -1.83 7.56
CA THR A 37 -12.31 -1.60 7.27
C THR A 37 -12.63 -0.11 7.42
N GLY A 38 -13.42 0.42 6.49
CA GLY A 38 -13.73 1.86 6.40
C GLY A 38 -12.74 2.67 5.56
N ASN A 39 -11.60 2.12 5.15
CA ASN A 39 -10.72 2.85 4.24
C ASN A 39 -11.41 3.07 2.89
N THR A 40 -11.29 4.28 2.36
CA THR A 40 -11.77 4.61 1.02
C THR A 40 -10.92 3.88 -0.02
N VAL A 41 -11.57 3.37 -1.05
CA VAL A 41 -10.93 2.71 -2.17
C VAL A 41 -11.46 3.25 -3.49
N ARG A 42 -10.57 3.50 -4.44
CA ARG A 42 -10.90 3.75 -5.84
C ARG A 42 -10.72 2.47 -6.61
N VAL A 43 -11.77 2.01 -7.24
CA VAL A 43 -11.79 0.77 -8.03
C VAL A 43 -11.91 1.14 -9.51
N VAL A 44 -11.01 0.59 -10.32
CA VAL A 44 -10.97 0.79 -11.77
C VAL A 44 -11.08 -0.57 -12.44
N PRO A 45 -12.19 -0.87 -13.13
CA PRO A 45 -12.31 -2.10 -13.91
C PRO A 45 -11.36 -2.06 -15.10
N GLU A 46 -10.60 -3.14 -15.35
CA GLU A 46 -9.69 -3.22 -16.49
C GLU A 46 -10.41 -3.21 -17.83
N THR A 47 -11.62 -3.81 -17.87
CA THR A 47 -12.46 -3.86 -19.08
C THR A 47 -13.15 -2.55 -19.40
N ALA A 48 -13.23 -1.60 -18.45
CA ALA A 48 -13.89 -0.32 -18.59
C ALA A 48 -13.22 0.76 -17.71
N PRO A 49 -12.01 1.23 -18.05
CA PRO A 49 -11.25 2.17 -17.22
C PRO A 49 -11.98 3.50 -16.92
N GLY A 50 -12.88 3.92 -17.82
CA GLY A 50 -13.72 5.13 -17.62
C GLY A 50 -14.88 4.95 -16.63
N LYS A 51 -15.12 3.74 -16.13
CA LYS A 51 -16.15 3.43 -15.13
C LYS A 51 -15.56 3.25 -13.73
N ASP A 52 -14.55 4.04 -13.38
CA ASP A 52 -14.01 4.02 -12.04
C ASP A 52 -15.02 4.55 -11.01
N PHE A 53 -14.95 4.01 -9.81
CA PHE A 53 -15.82 4.42 -8.72
C PHE A 53 -15.08 4.42 -7.39
N ARG A 54 -15.61 5.17 -6.44
CA ARG A 54 -15.14 5.16 -5.05
C ARG A 54 -16.12 4.38 -4.19
N ALA A 55 -15.55 3.61 -3.27
CA ALA A 55 -16.29 2.85 -2.28
C ALA A 55 -15.45 2.77 -0.99
N VAL A 56 -15.91 2.00 -0.04
CA VAL A 56 -15.18 1.73 1.21
C VAL A 56 -14.92 0.24 1.35
N ILE A 57 -13.89 -0.13 2.10
CA ILE A 57 -13.66 -1.51 2.49
C ILE A 57 -14.69 -1.87 3.55
N ASP A 58 -15.62 -2.73 3.20
CA ASP A 58 -16.70 -3.15 4.10
C ASP A 58 -16.25 -4.25 5.06
N PHE A 59 -15.43 -5.17 4.56
CA PHE A 59 -15.03 -6.34 5.32
C PHE A 59 -13.63 -6.82 4.92
N ILE A 60 -12.87 -7.28 5.91
CA ILE A 60 -11.58 -7.96 5.72
C ILE A 60 -11.71 -9.35 6.34
N GLU A 61 -11.47 -10.39 5.55
CA GLU A 61 -11.50 -11.77 6.03
C GLU A 61 -10.39 -11.97 7.08
N PRO A 62 -10.70 -12.53 8.29
CA PRO A 62 -9.72 -12.66 9.37
C PRO A 62 -8.81 -13.88 9.21
N PHE A 63 -8.64 -14.38 8.01
CA PHE A 63 -7.79 -15.54 7.72
C PHE A 63 -7.06 -15.38 6.39
N TYR A 64 -5.88 -15.98 6.32
CA TYR A 64 -5.08 -16.00 5.11
C TYR A 64 -5.55 -17.09 4.15
N ARG A 65 -5.60 -16.78 2.89
CA ARG A 65 -5.77 -17.81 1.87
C ARG A 65 -4.49 -18.65 1.78
N LYS A 66 -4.62 -19.96 1.92
CA LYS A 66 -3.49 -20.91 2.03
C LYS A 66 -2.49 -20.80 0.88
N GLU A 67 -2.98 -20.57 -0.34
CA GLU A 67 -2.15 -20.56 -1.55
C GLU A 67 -1.40 -19.24 -1.77
N SER A 68 -2.01 -18.11 -1.43
CA SER A 68 -1.47 -16.77 -1.77
C SER A 68 -0.87 -16.01 -0.59
N LYS A 69 -1.08 -16.47 0.67
CA LYS A 69 -0.70 -15.76 1.91
C LYS A 69 -1.20 -14.30 1.94
N THR A 70 -2.34 -14.06 1.31
CA THR A 70 -3.00 -12.75 1.26
C THR A 70 -4.23 -12.73 2.16
N LEU A 71 -4.55 -11.57 2.72
CA LEU A 71 -5.87 -11.30 3.27
C LEU A 71 -6.80 -10.85 2.14
N THR A 72 -8.07 -11.17 2.29
CA THR A 72 -9.10 -10.75 1.33
C THR A 72 -9.93 -9.63 1.92
N ALA A 73 -10.03 -8.50 1.21
CA ALA A 73 -10.99 -7.45 1.51
C ALA A 73 -12.14 -7.47 0.51
N ARG A 74 -13.33 -7.12 0.98
CA ARG A 74 -14.54 -6.99 0.16
C ARG A 74 -15.00 -5.54 0.15
N VAL A 75 -15.34 -5.08 -1.03
CA VAL A 75 -15.85 -3.75 -1.30
C VAL A 75 -17.17 -3.89 -2.03
N TYR A 76 -18.29 -3.58 -1.36
CA TYR A 76 -19.61 -3.66 -1.97
C TYR A 76 -19.89 -2.39 -2.77
N PHE A 77 -20.58 -2.55 -3.89
CA PHE A 77 -20.98 -1.42 -4.72
C PHE A 77 -22.26 -1.70 -5.49
N ASN A 78 -22.95 -0.63 -5.84
CA ASN A 78 -24.13 -0.72 -6.72
C ASN A 78 -23.66 -0.76 -8.18
N ASN A 79 -23.92 -1.87 -8.83
CA ASN A 79 -23.55 -2.12 -10.22
C ASN A 79 -24.67 -1.84 -11.23
N SER A 80 -25.86 -1.40 -10.78
CA SER A 80 -27.02 -1.18 -11.66
C SER A 80 -26.75 -0.15 -12.76
N THR A 81 -25.97 0.89 -12.46
CA THR A 81 -25.57 1.94 -13.42
C THR A 81 -24.23 1.63 -14.10
N LEU A 82 -23.29 1.06 -13.37
CA LEU A 82 -21.94 0.79 -13.89
C LEU A 82 -21.92 -0.35 -14.90
N LYS A 83 -22.80 -1.34 -14.72
CA LYS A 83 -22.91 -2.51 -15.60
C LYS A 83 -21.57 -3.19 -15.87
N ILE A 84 -20.76 -3.34 -14.81
CA ILE A 84 -19.47 -4.04 -14.86
C ILE A 84 -19.77 -5.54 -14.90
N PRO A 85 -19.26 -6.30 -15.87
CA PRO A 85 -19.47 -7.74 -15.93
C PRO A 85 -18.92 -8.44 -14.69
N ILE A 86 -19.70 -9.38 -14.12
CA ILE A 86 -19.24 -10.20 -13.00
C ILE A 86 -18.05 -11.06 -13.44
N GLY A 87 -17.00 -11.11 -12.60
CA GLY A 87 -15.74 -11.79 -12.94
C GLY A 87 -14.70 -10.87 -13.62
N SER A 88 -15.05 -9.59 -13.86
CA SER A 88 -14.05 -8.63 -14.35
C SER A 88 -12.90 -8.44 -13.37
N GLN A 89 -11.69 -8.32 -13.90
CA GLN A 89 -10.54 -7.90 -13.10
C GLN A 89 -10.62 -6.40 -12.81
N VAL A 90 -10.19 -6.02 -11.61
CA VAL A 90 -10.20 -4.64 -11.15
C VAL A 90 -8.87 -4.26 -10.54
N LYS A 91 -8.45 -3.02 -10.77
CA LYS A 91 -7.35 -2.38 -10.06
C LYS A 91 -7.92 -1.51 -8.95
N ALA A 92 -7.42 -1.68 -7.73
CA ALA A 92 -7.87 -0.92 -6.58
C ALA A 92 -6.73 -0.10 -5.98
N THR A 93 -7.02 1.17 -5.67
CA THR A 93 -6.14 2.05 -4.90
C THR A 93 -6.83 2.34 -3.58
N VAL A 94 -6.23 1.89 -2.48
CA VAL A 94 -6.74 2.12 -1.13
C VAL A 94 -6.11 3.40 -0.57
N PHE A 95 -6.96 4.30 -0.04
CA PHE A 95 -6.54 5.50 0.62
C PHE A 95 -6.53 5.24 2.13
N GLY A 96 -5.35 5.26 2.71
CA GLY A 96 -5.19 5.16 4.17
C GLY A 96 -5.53 6.48 4.87
N ASN A 97 -5.55 6.45 6.20
CA ASN A 97 -5.69 7.66 7.00
C ASN A 97 -4.45 8.53 6.81
N THR A 98 -4.67 9.79 6.47
CA THR A 98 -3.60 10.79 6.41
C THR A 98 -3.07 11.00 7.82
N LYS A 99 -1.77 10.82 8.00
CA LYS A 99 -1.04 11.18 9.21
C LYS A 99 0.06 12.16 8.83
N GLU A 100 0.22 13.17 9.63
CA GLU A 100 1.41 14.00 9.52
C GLU A 100 2.65 13.16 9.80
N ALA A 101 3.64 13.27 8.94
CA ALA A 101 4.88 12.54 9.05
C ALA A 101 6.03 13.37 8.47
N TYR A 102 7.19 13.18 9.02
CA TYR A 102 8.41 13.75 8.45
C TYR A 102 8.93 12.85 7.34
N TRP A 103 9.34 13.48 6.25
CA TRP A 103 9.81 12.77 5.08
C TRP A 103 11.18 13.28 4.68
N LEU A 104 12.07 12.37 4.34
CA LEU A 104 13.37 12.66 3.79
C LEU A 104 13.48 12.12 2.37
N PRO A 105 14.28 12.76 1.49
CA PRO A 105 14.67 12.12 0.24
C PRO A 105 15.30 10.75 0.53
N LYS A 106 14.99 9.73 -0.24
CA LYS A 106 15.55 8.38 -0.05
C LYS A 106 17.11 8.41 -0.09
N GLU A 107 17.66 9.28 -0.92
CA GLU A 107 19.11 9.48 -1.09
C GLU A 107 19.80 10.11 0.15
N ALA A 108 19.04 10.77 1.03
CA ALA A 108 19.54 11.32 2.29
C ALA A 108 19.77 10.24 3.36
N VAL A 109 19.23 9.02 3.17
CA VAL A 109 19.33 7.94 4.14
C VAL A 109 20.22 6.84 3.58
N VAL A 110 21.27 6.51 4.30
CA VAL A 110 22.20 5.42 3.97
C VAL A 110 21.96 4.24 4.87
N SER A 111 21.96 3.04 4.29
CA SER A 111 21.87 1.79 5.05
C SER A 111 23.29 1.28 5.36
N LEU A 112 23.62 1.16 6.64
CA LEU A 112 24.85 0.58 7.14
C LEU A 112 24.54 -0.74 7.85
N GLY A 113 24.55 -1.82 7.09
CA GLY A 113 24.09 -3.11 7.60
C GLY A 113 22.61 -3.08 7.97
N MET A 114 22.29 -3.29 9.24
CA MET A 114 20.91 -3.24 9.78
C MET A 114 20.49 -1.83 10.20
N ASP A 115 21.42 -0.90 10.29
CA ASP A 115 21.18 0.47 10.72
C ASP A 115 20.94 1.41 9.54
N LYS A 116 20.12 2.42 9.76
CA LYS A 116 19.92 3.52 8.83
C LYS A 116 20.47 4.80 9.45
N VAL A 117 21.25 5.55 8.66
CA VAL A 117 21.87 6.78 9.10
C VAL A 117 21.62 7.91 8.12
N VAL A 118 21.66 9.12 8.63
CA VAL A 118 21.66 10.37 7.86
C VAL A 118 22.90 11.17 8.25
N LEU A 119 23.34 12.05 7.36
CA LEU A 119 24.43 12.99 7.65
C LEU A 119 23.82 14.31 8.08
N GLN A 120 23.80 14.57 9.38
CA GLN A 120 23.33 15.80 10.00
C GLN A 120 24.43 16.86 9.89
N ARG A 121 24.05 18.08 9.47
CA ARG A 121 24.98 19.23 9.42
C ARG A 121 25.26 19.73 10.83
N THR A 122 26.52 19.97 11.11
CA THR A 122 27.03 20.58 12.34
C THR A 122 28.03 21.70 11.98
N ASP A 123 28.42 22.52 12.94
CA ASP A 123 29.37 23.65 12.73
C ASP A 123 30.73 23.18 12.19
N GLY A 124 31.10 21.93 12.41
CA GLY A 124 32.37 21.33 11.96
C GLY A 124 32.25 20.39 10.76
N GLY A 125 31.12 20.36 10.06
CA GLY A 125 30.89 19.46 8.92
C GLY A 125 29.64 18.60 9.07
N PHE A 126 29.74 17.31 8.75
CA PHE A 126 28.62 16.36 8.85
C PHE A 126 28.90 15.31 9.91
N LYS A 127 27.87 14.96 10.67
CA LYS A 127 27.88 13.87 11.64
C LYS A 127 26.86 12.80 11.24
N ALA A 128 27.27 11.54 11.26
CA ALA A 128 26.35 10.43 11.05
C ALA A 128 25.43 10.28 12.27
N VAL A 129 24.12 10.28 12.04
CA VAL A 129 23.08 10.12 13.06
C VAL A 129 22.22 8.93 12.67
N LYS A 130 22.03 8.00 13.61
CA LYS A 130 21.14 6.85 13.42
C LYS A 130 19.70 7.31 13.45
N VAL A 131 18.91 6.83 12.49
CA VAL A 131 17.50 7.16 12.34
C VAL A 131 16.65 5.90 12.23
N SER A 132 15.43 5.99 12.72
CA SER A 132 14.41 4.99 12.46
C SER A 132 13.50 5.46 11.34
N THR A 133 13.27 4.62 10.33
CA THR A 133 12.47 4.96 9.16
C THR A 133 11.26 4.05 9.05
N GLY A 134 10.20 4.58 8.44
CA GLY A 134 8.96 3.86 8.14
C GLY A 134 8.84 3.50 6.67
N ILE A 135 7.68 3.78 6.12
CA ILE A 135 7.33 3.48 4.73
C ILE A 135 8.09 4.33 3.73
N ILE A 136 8.25 3.77 2.52
CA ILE A 136 8.80 4.51 1.38
C ILE A 136 7.63 4.86 0.46
N HIS A 137 7.58 6.12 0.04
CA HIS A 137 6.61 6.60 -0.94
C HIS A 137 7.35 7.38 -2.02
N GLU A 138 7.29 6.88 -3.24
CA GLU A 138 8.04 7.39 -4.39
C GLU A 138 9.54 7.54 -4.08
N LYS A 139 10.04 8.78 -4.05
CA LYS A 139 11.44 9.13 -3.79
C LYS A 139 11.69 9.54 -2.34
N HIS A 140 10.70 9.37 -1.45
CA HIS A 140 10.80 9.79 -0.06
C HIS A 140 10.68 8.60 0.89
N ILE A 141 11.35 8.70 2.01
CA ILE A 141 11.28 7.74 3.11
C ILE A 141 10.77 8.44 4.37
N GLN A 142 9.82 7.83 5.04
CA GLN A 142 9.28 8.34 6.29
C GLN A 142 10.32 8.27 7.40
N LEU A 143 10.50 9.36 8.12
CA LEU A 143 11.28 9.44 9.34
C LEU A 143 10.37 9.19 10.55
N LEU A 144 10.69 8.20 11.35
CA LEU A 144 9.97 7.88 12.59
C LEU A 144 10.63 8.50 13.82
N SER A 145 11.97 8.49 13.86
CA SER A 145 12.76 9.08 14.95
C SER A 145 14.22 9.30 14.56
N GLY A 146 14.96 10.02 15.40
CA GLY A 146 16.39 10.25 15.25
C GLY A 146 16.75 11.69 14.84
N LEU A 147 15.79 12.49 14.36
CA LEU A 147 15.98 13.91 14.03
C LEU A 147 14.84 14.75 14.62
N THR A 148 15.10 16.03 14.71
CA THR A 148 14.13 17.08 15.03
C THR A 148 13.87 17.97 13.82
N THR A 149 12.82 18.77 13.86
CA THR A 149 12.46 19.71 12.78
C THR A 149 13.49 20.82 12.54
N LYS A 150 14.41 21.01 13.49
CA LYS A 150 15.49 22.02 13.41
C LYS A 150 16.75 21.48 12.77
N ASP A 151 16.84 20.17 12.61
CA ASP A 151 18.05 19.54 12.08
C ASP A 151 18.11 19.67 10.55
N SER A 152 19.28 20.01 10.06
CA SER A 152 19.58 20.03 8.64
C SER A 152 20.37 18.79 8.27
N VAL A 153 19.98 18.09 7.21
CA VAL A 153 20.63 16.88 6.74
C VAL A 153 21.08 17.01 5.30
N ALA A 154 22.08 16.25 4.91
CA ALA A 154 22.52 16.17 3.53
C ALA A 154 21.42 15.54 2.68
N ALA A 155 21.04 16.19 1.59
CA ALA A 155 19.99 15.68 0.68
C ALA A 155 20.44 14.40 -0.05
N ASN A 156 21.73 14.22 -0.28
CA ASN A 156 22.34 13.02 -0.84
C ASN A 156 23.54 12.61 0.04
N ALA A 157 23.26 11.75 1.00
CA ALA A 157 24.27 11.29 1.95
C ALA A 157 25.22 10.26 1.32
N GLN A 158 24.78 9.50 0.33
CA GLN A 158 25.59 8.49 -0.33
C GLN A 158 26.77 9.14 -1.08
N PHE A 159 26.52 10.24 -1.79
CA PHE A 159 27.55 10.99 -2.48
C PHE A 159 28.63 11.55 -1.52
N LEU A 160 28.22 11.97 -0.31
CA LEU A 160 29.13 12.50 0.69
C LEU A 160 29.95 11.42 1.40
N MET A 161 29.43 10.21 1.51
CA MET A 161 30.14 9.07 2.11
C MET A 161 31.24 8.53 1.19
N ASP A 162 31.02 8.57 -0.12
CA ASP A 162 32.01 8.13 -1.10
C ASP A 162 33.19 9.12 -1.19
N SER A 163 32.99 10.38 -0.78
CA SER A 163 34.06 11.37 -0.67
C SER A 163 34.55 11.44 0.78
N GLU A 164 35.47 10.56 1.16
CA GLU A 164 36.01 10.34 2.54
C GLU A 164 36.49 11.60 3.31
N SER A 165 36.47 12.77 2.70
CA SER A 165 37.06 13.99 3.24
C SER A 165 36.19 14.74 4.27
N PHE A 166 34.94 14.37 4.46
CA PHE A 166 33.98 15.20 5.23
C PHE A 166 33.42 14.58 6.50
N ILE A 167 33.71 13.30 6.79
CA ILE A 167 33.16 12.62 7.95
C ILE A 167 34.17 12.66 9.10
N LYS A 168 34.02 13.58 10.03
CA LYS A 168 34.69 13.51 11.34
C LYS A 168 33.87 12.60 12.25
N VAL A 169 34.29 11.35 12.38
CA VAL A 169 33.81 10.47 13.45
C VAL A 169 34.49 10.90 14.74
N LYS A 170 33.78 11.58 15.63
CA LYS A 170 34.23 11.77 17.01
C LYS A 170 33.93 10.46 17.77
N GLN A 171 34.99 9.80 18.20
CA GLN A 171 34.96 8.78 19.25
C GLN A 171 34.40 9.35 20.53
#